data_46041448fbd96131f9a1410497bd8104
#
_entry.id   46041448fbd96131f9a1410497bd8104
#
_cell.length_a   1.000
_cell.length_b   1.000
_cell.length_c   1.000
_cell.angle_alpha   90.00
_cell.angle_beta   90.00
_cell.angle_gamma   90.00
#
_symmetry.space_group_name_H-M   'P 1'
#
loop_
_entity.id
_entity.type
_entity.pdbx_description
1 polymer ?
#
loop_
_entity_poly.entity_id
_entity_poly.type
_entity_poly.pdbx_seq_one_letter_code
_entity_poly.pdbx_strand_id
1 'polypeptide(L)'
;MKIGFIGLGNMGAPMAANLAKEHDLIGFDTHAAPAGLALADSAVAAAKDADVVITMLPNGAILRAVANEIHPAMKPGAIHLDCSTVDVESARAVAAQAESAGLHAVDAPVSGGIGGATNGTLTFMAGGPAQAFVTVQPLFEIMGQKAVHCGDAGNGQAAKICNNMILGVTMIATCEAFVLADKLGLDRQAMFDVVSTSSGYSWSMNAYCPAPGIGPQSPADNDYQPGFAAELMLKDLNLSQIAAEAADADTPMGQAARDLYESFVEDEDGKGKDFSAMLPRFETRRRS
;
A
#
# COMPACT_ATOMS: atom_id res chain seq x y z
N MET A 1 15.88 10.11 17.17
CA MET A 1 15.98 8.65 17.27
C MET A 1 17.04 8.16 16.30
N LYS A 2 17.67 7.03 16.57
CA LYS A 2 18.43 6.29 15.57
C LYS A 2 17.49 5.36 14.81
N ILE A 3 17.47 5.47 13.50
CA ILE A 3 16.55 4.71 12.64
C ILE A 3 17.34 3.89 11.63
N GLY A 4 17.09 2.59 11.59
CA GLY A 4 17.46 1.74 10.46
C GLY A 4 16.31 1.67 9.47
N PHE A 5 16.55 1.92 8.18
CA PHE A 5 15.49 1.84 7.15
C PHE A 5 15.87 0.81 6.09
N ILE A 6 15.10 -0.24 5.94
CA ILE A 6 15.38 -1.37 5.05
C ILE A 6 14.32 -1.46 3.96
N GLY A 7 14.77 -1.41 2.71
CA GLY A 7 13.91 -1.33 1.54
C GLY A 7 13.75 0.11 1.05
N LEU A 8 14.62 0.54 0.12
CA LEU A 8 14.72 1.90 -0.41
C LEU A 8 14.23 2.00 -1.87
N GLY A 9 13.21 1.20 -2.19
CA GLY A 9 12.52 1.28 -3.49
C GLY A 9 11.65 2.53 -3.62
N ASN A 10 10.71 2.51 -4.58
CA ASN A 10 9.86 3.67 -4.95
C ASN A 10 9.12 4.30 -3.77
N MET A 11 8.73 3.52 -2.77
CA MET A 11 8.06 4.02 -1.57
C MET A 11 9.04 4.31 -0.44
N GLY A 12 9.98 3.39 -0.15
CA GLY A 12 10.87 3.50 1.00
C GLY A 12 11.88 4.64 0.88
N ALA A 13 12.44 4.90 -0.30
CA ALA A 13 13.40 5.98 -0.48
C ALA A 13 12.84 7.37 -0.11
N PRO A 14 11.67 7.82 -0.60
CA PRO A 14 11.10 9.09 -0.19
C PRO A 14 10.67 9.12 1.28
N MET A 15 10.18 7.99 1.85
CA MET A 15 9.87 7.90 3.28
C MET A 15 11.13 8.09 4.13
N ALA A 16 12.21 7.38 3.80
CA ALA A 16 13.51 7.51 4.46
C ALA A 16 14.09 8.93 4.32
N ALA A 17 13.97 9.54 3.15
CA ALA A 17 14.43 10.90 2.92
C ALA A 17 13.68 11.94 3.77
N ASN A 18 12.38 11.75 4.02
CA ASN A 18 11.63 12.61 4.93
C ASN A 18 12.10 12.46 6.38
N LEU A 19 12.29 11.22 6.87
CA LEU A 19 12.77 10.96 8.22
C LEU A 19 14.20 11.44 8.45
N ALA A 20 15.08 11.35 7.46
CA ALA A 20 16.48 11.77 7.56
C ALA A 20 16.66 13.27 7.77
N LYS A 21 15.62 14.08 7.54
CA LYS A 21 15.64 15.53 7.82
C LYS A 21 15.65 15.84 9.33
N GLU A 22 15.13 14.93 10.14
CA GLU A 22 14.89 15.15 11.57
C GLU A 22 15.53 14.08 12.47
N HIS A 23 15.99 12.97 11.89
CA HIS A 23 16.49 11.82 12.63
C HIS A 23 17.84 11.32 12.09
N ASP A 24 18.61 10.65 12.95
CA ASP A 24 19.83 9.91 12.59
C ASP A 24 19.41 8.61 11.90
N LEU A 25 19.41 8.60 10.58
CA LEU A 25 18.90 7.51 9.75
C LEU A 25 20.02 6.88 8.92
N ILE A 26 20.08 5.55 8.95
CA ILE A 26 20.91 4.75 8.06
C ILE A 26 20.02 3.78 7.28
N GLY A 27 20.15 3.78 5.95
CA GLY A 27 19.35 2.95 5.06
C GLY A 27 20.08 1.71 4.58
N PHE A 28 19.34 0.71 4.13
CA PHE A 28 19.86 -0.45 3.40
C PHE A 28 18.85 -0.92 2.35
N ASP A 29 19.36 -1.25 1.19
CA ASP A 29 18.64 -1.94 0.13
C ASP A 29 19.60 -2.82 -0.67
N THR A 30 19.11 -3.91 -1.24
CA THR A 30 19.93 -4.84 -2.04
C THR A 30 20.22 -4.33 -3.45
N HIS A 31 19.43 -3.37 -3.94
CA HIS A 31 19.50 -2.87 -5.32
C HIS A 31 19.53 -1.35 -5.42
N ALA A 32 18.91 -0.64 -4.47
CA ALA A 32 18.76 0.81 -4.52
C ALA A 32 19.78 1.52 -3.61
N ALA A 33 20.41 2.55 -4.14
CA ALA A 33 21.31 3.42 -3.41
C ALA A 33 20.91 4.90 -3.63
N PRO A 34 19.79 5.36 -3.02
CA PRO A 34 19.33 6.72 -3.25
C PRO A 34 20.34 7.74 -2.75
N ALA A 35 20.56 8.78 -3.57
CA ALA A 35 21.49 9.87 -3.23
C ALA A 35 20.99 10.64 -1.98
N GLY A 36 21.91 11.04 -1.12
CA GLY A 36 21.63 11.87 0.04
C GLY A 36 21.21 11.10 1.30
N LEU A 37 21.16 9.77 1.26
CA LEU A 37 20.99 8.92 2.43
C LEU A 37 22.29 8.25 2.85
N ALA A 38 22.55 8.16 4.14
CA ALA A 38 23.59 7.30 4.68
C ALA A 38 23.18 5.84 4.50
N LEU A 39 24.08 5.00 3.98
CA LEU A 39 23.79 3.60 3.70
C LEU A 39 24.68 2.67 4.53
N ALA A 40 24.08 1.59 5.01
CA ALA A 40 24.78 0.49 5.65
C ALA A 40 25.17 -0.59 4.64
N ASP A 41 26.16 -1.43 5.00
CA ASP A 41 26.61 -2.55 4.18
C ASP A 41 25.68 -3.77 4.21
N SER A 42 24.74 -3.81 5.17
CA SER A 42 23.77 -4.90 5.32
C SER A 42 22.53 -4.46 6.12
N ALA A 43 21.44 -5.22 6.03
CA ALA A 43 20.23 -5.03 6.84
C ALA A 43 20.58 -5.11 8.36
N VAL A 44 21.42 -6.05 8.73
CA VAL A 44 21.90 -6.20 10.13
C VAL A 44 22.67 -4.97 10.60
N ALA A 45 23.53 -4.41 9.73
CA ALA A 45 24.27 -3.19 10.06
C ALA A 45 23.35 -1.97 10.21
N ALA A 46 22.31 -1.86 9.39
CA ALA A 46 21.30 -0.81 9.50
C ALA A 46 20.44 -0.96 10.77
N ALA A 47 20.17 -2.18 11.21
CA ALA A 47 19.35 -2.47 12.39
C ALA A 47 20.11 -2.31 13.71
N LYS A 48 21.45 -2.43 13.66
CA LYS A 48 22.28 -2.41 14.85
C LYS A 48 22.21 -1.06 15.56
N ASP A 49 21.97 -1.11 16.88
CA ASP A 49 21.87 0.07 17.75
C ASP A 49 20.71 1.04 17.39
N ALA A 50 19.81 0.68 16.47
CA ALA A 50 18.64 1.47 16.12
C ALA A 50 17.59 1.46 17.26
N ASP A 51 16.90 2.59 17.45
CA ASP A 51 15.72 2.69 18.31
C ASP A 51 14.51 2.07 17.63
N VAL A 52 14.42 2.33 16.30
CA VAL A 52 13.36 1.83 15.42
C VAL A 52 14.01 1.31 14.14
N VAL A 53 13.62 0.12 13.72
CA VAL A 53 13.94 -0.40 12.38
C VAL A 53 12.68 -0.38 11.55
N ILE A 54 12.73 0.33 10.42
CA ILE A 54 11.60 0.44 9.49
C ILE A 54 11.86 -0.48 8.30
N THR A 55 10.86 -1.26 7.90
CA THR A 55 10.91 -2.08 6.68
C THR A 55 9.86 -1.62 5.68
N MET A 56 10.24 -1.61 4.37
CA MET A 56 9.33 -1.33 3.25
C MET A 56 9.65 -2.30 2.11
N LEU A 57 9.11 -3.51 2.20
CA LEU A 57 9.53 -4.70 1.46
C LEU A 57 8.42 -5.22 0.53
N PRO A 58 8.74 -6.01 -0.52
CA PRO A 58 7.78 -6.41 -1.55
C PRO A 58 6.69 -7.37 -1.07
N ASN A 59 7.00 -8.31 -0.15
CA ASN A 59 6.09 -9.38 0.27
C ASN A 59 6.44 -9.97 1.64
N GLY A 60 5.52 -10.79 2.18
CA GLY A 60 5.66 -11.41 3.50
C GLY A 60 6.84 -12.37 3.64
N ALA A 61 7.19 -13.11 2.59
CA ALA A 61 8.33 -14.03 2.64
C ALA A 61 9.65 -13.28 2.84
N ILE A 62 9.85 -12.17 2.11
CA ILE A 62 11.02 -11.30 2.25
C ILE A 62 11.00 -10.62 3.62
N LEU A 63 9.84 -10.13 4.08
CA LEU A 63 9.71 -9.53 5.40
C LEU A 63 10.13 -10.50 6.51
N ARG A 64 9.64 -11.75 6.49
CA ARG A 64 10.02 -12.78 7.47
C ARG A 64 11.53 -13.09 7.41
N ALA A 65 12.11 -13.20 6.22
CA ALA A 65 13.55 -13.44 6.06
C ALA A 65 14.38 -12.31 6.65
N VAL A 66 14.04 -11.06 6.34
CA VAL A 66 14.72 -9.88 6.88
C VAL A 66 14.54 -9.80 8.39
N ALA A 67 13.34 -10.07 8.93
CA ALA A 67 13.09 -10.08 10.37
C ALA A 67 13.97 -11.13 11.09
N ASN A 68 14.15 -12.33 10.50
CA ASN A 68 15.04 -13.36 11.05
C ASN A 68 16.50 -12.90 11.17
N GLU A 69 16.95 -12.06 10.24
CA GLU A 69 18.32 -11.54 10.23
C GLU A 69 18.49 -10.37 11.20
N ILE A 70 17.53 -9.44 11.26
CA ILE A 70 17.69 -8.18 11.98
C ILE A 70 17.32 -8.28 13.46
N HIS A 71 16.28 -9.06 13.85
CA HIS A 71 15.82 -9.11 15.24
C HIS A 71 16.93 -9.49 16.23
N PRO A 72 17.83 -10.47 15.96
CA PRO A 72 18.94 -10.79 16.86
C PRO A 72 19.97 -9.66 17.01
N ALA A 73 20.02 -8.72 16.07
CA ALA A 73 20.96 -7.60 16.05
C ALA A 73 20.39 -6.31 16.64
N MET A 74 19.05 -6.22 16.77
CA MET A 74 18.38 -5.07 17.35
C MET A 74 18.60 -5.02 18.86
N LYS A 75 18.64 -3.83 19.41
CA LYS A 75 18.79 -3.67 20.87
C LYS A 75 17.47 -4.02 21.59
N PRO A 76 17.53 -4.56 22.81
CA PRO A 76 16.34 -4.88 23.60
C PRO A 76 15.40 -3.67 23.72
N GLY A 77 14.09 -3.90 23.52
CA GLY A 77 13.06 -2.88 23.60
C GLY A 77 12.94 -2.01 22.35
N ALA A 78 13.77 -2.20 21.32
CA ALA A 78 13.62 -1.51 20.03
C ALA A 78 12.33 -1.94 19.32
N ILE A 79 11.87 -1.10 18.37
CA ILE A 79 10.64 -1.34 17.63
C ILE A 79 10.97 -1.72 16.17
N HIS A 80 10.41 -2.83 15.69
CA HIS A 80 10.34 -3.12 14.29
C HIS A 80 9.01 -2.52 13.73
N LEU A 81 9.10 -1.49 12.91
CA LEU A 81 8.00 -0.83 12.25
C LEU A 81 7.94 -1.28 10.79
N ASP A 82 7.02 -2.18 10.45
CA ASP A 82 6.87 -2.66 9.08
C ASP A 82 5.81 -1.85 8.32
N CYS A 83 6.24 -1.10 7.31
CA CYS A 83 5.37 -0.32 6.42
C CYS A 83 5.01 -1.06 5.12
N SER A 84 5.44 -2.30 4.97
CA SER A 84 5.15 -3.14 3.81
C SER A 84 3.67 -3.52 3.73
N THR A 85 3.17 -3.80 2.53
CA THR A 85 1.86 -4.45 2.36
C THR A 85 2.06 -5.95 2.12
N VAL A 86 1.71 -6.73 3.14
CA VAL A 86 1.92 -8.19 3.19
C VAL A 86 0.66 -8.90 3.71
N ASP A 87 0.69 -10.23 3.70
CA ASP A 87 -0.38 -11.02 4.29
C ASP A 87 -0.41 -10.88 5.83
N VAL A 88 -1.60 -11.01 6.42
CA VAL A 88 -1.85 -10.86 7.87
C VAL A 88 -1.05 -11.86 8.68
N GLU A 89 -0.89 -13.09 8.16
CA GLU A 89 -0.14 -14.16 8.85
C GLU A 89 1.34 -13.80 8.97
N SER A 90 1.95 -13.25 7.91
CA SER A 90 3.35 -12.78 7.94
C SER A 90 3.54 -11.68 8.97
N ALA A 91 2.65 -10.69 9.03
CA ALA A 91 2.73 -9.62 10.01
C ALA A 91 2.64 -10.15 11.44
N ARG A 92 1.69 -11.05 11.70
CA ARG A 92 1.54 -11.71 13.03
C ARG A 92 2.75 -12.56 13.40
N ALA A 93 3.31 -13.30 12.45
CA ALA A 93 4.51 -14.12 12.69
C ALA A 93 5.72 -13.25 13.04
N VAL A 94 5.93 -12.13 12.33
CA VAL A 94 7.00 -11.18 12.63
C VAL A 94 6.81 -10.52 13.99
N ALA A 95 5.57 -10.18 14.35
CA ALA A 95 5.27 -9.63 15.68
C ALA A 95 5.56 -10.62 16.81
N ALA A 96 5.15 -11.88 16.68
CA ALA A 96 5.43 -12.92 17.66
C ALA A 96 6.94 -13.19 17.79
N GLN A 97 7.68 -13.16 16.68
CA GLN A 97 9.13 -13.29 16.68
C GLN A 97 9.81 -12.11 17.39
N ALA A 98 9.38 -10.88 17.12
CA ALA A 98 9.90 -9.69 17.77
C ALA A 98 9.69 -9.74 19.29
N GLU A 99 8.48 -10.10 19.74
CA GLU A 99 8.16 -10.29 21.16
C GLU A 99 9.07 -11.32 21.81
N SER A 100 9.29 -12.47 21.15
CA SER A 100 10.19 -13.53 21.64
C SER A 100 11.66 -13.08 21.76
N ALA A 101 12.06 -12.07 20.97
CA ALA A 101 13.37 -11.45 21.01
C ALA A 101 13.46 -10.25 22.00
N GLY A 102 12.39 -9.96 22.75
CA GLY A 102 12.34 -8.80 23.66
C GLY A 102 12.22 -7.46 22.93
N LEU A 103 11.64 -7.47 21.73
CA LEU A 103 11.38 -6.32 20.88
C LEU A 103 9.88 -6.04 20.82
N HIS A 104 9.51 -4.91 20.20
CA HIS A 104 8.14 -4.62 19.82
C HIS A 104 8.00 -4.62 18.29
N ALA A 105 6.83 -4.97 17.77
CA ALA A 105 6.52 -4.84 16.34
C ALA A 105 5.23 -4.06 16.13
N VAL A 106 5.23 -3.24 15.06
CA VAL A 106 4.05 -2.53 14.56
C VAL A 106 3.98 -2.75 13.05
N ASP A 107 2.91 -3.38 12.56
CA ASP A 107 2.59 -3.44 11.14
C ASP A 107 1.81 -2.19 10.74
N ALA A 108 2.33 -1.40 9.81
CA ALA A 108 1.77 -0.10 9.46
C ALA A 108 1.79 0.15 7.95
N PRO A 109 1.10 -0.70 7.15
CA PRO A 109 0.96 -0.46 5.72
C PRO A 109 0.34 0.90 5.43
N VAL A 110 0.66 1.42 4.22
CA VAL A 110 0.37 2.80 3.86
C VAL A 110 -0.62 2.92 2.70
N SER A 111 -1.29 4.07 2.65
CA SER A 111 -2.07 4.53 1.51
C SER A 111 -1.65 5.95 1.13
N GLY A 112 -1.62 6.27 -0.19
CA GLY A 112 -1.21 7.57 -0.72
C GLY A 112 -0.23 7.49 -1.88
N GLY A 113 0.30 6.29 -2.19
CA GLY A 113 1.23 6.04 -3.30
C GLY A 113 2.54 6.81 -3.18
N ILE A 114 3.31 6.85 -4.27
CA ILE A 114 4.62 7.50 -4.33
C ILE A 114 4.49 9.01 -4.04
N GLY A 115 3.44 9.65 -4.54
CA GLY A 115 3.17 11.07 -4.27
C GLY A 115 2.99 11.35 -2.77
N GLY A 116 2.22 10.51 -2.07
CA GLY A 116 2.05 10.61 -0.63
C GLY A 116 3.35 10.38 0.14
N ALA A 117 4.17 9.42 -0.28
CA ALA A 117 5.46 9.14 0.32
C ALA A 117 6.42 10.33 0.16
N THR A 118 6.47 10.94 -1.03
CA THR A 118 7.32 12.09 -1.33
C THR A 118 6.90 13.34 -0.54
N ASN A 119 5.59 13.60 -0.46
CA ASN A 119 5.06 14.79 0.17
C ASN A 119 4.83 14.66 1.69
N GLY A 120 5.07 13.47 2.29
CA GLY A 120 4.80 13.24 3.71
C GLY A 120 3.29 13.28 4.02
N THR A 121 2.44 12.78 3.13
CA THR A 121 0.98 12.81 3.26
C THR A 121 0.34 11.42 3.27
N LEU A 122 1.11 10.40 3.61
CA LEU A 122 0.61 9.02 3.71
C LEU A 122 -0.44 8.87 4.81
N THR A 123 -1.34 7.91 4.64
CA THR A 123 -2.18 7.39 5.72
C THR A 123 -1.63 6.03 6.15
N PHE A 124 -1.30 5.90 7.43
CA PHE A 124 -0.82 4.67 8.05
C PHE A 124 -1.97 3.93 8.74
N MET A 125 -2.03 2.62 8.55
CA MET A 125 -2.95 1.71 9.20
C MET A 125 -2.13 0.82 10.13
N ALA A 126 -2.07 1.14 11.43
CA ALA A 126 -1.11 0.54 12.34
C ALA A 126 -1.75 -0.53 13.23
N GLY A 127 -1.19 -1.74 13.25
CA GLY A 127 -1.49 -2.83 14.17
C GLY A 127 -0.31 -3.12 15.09
N GLY A 128 -0.57 -3.41 16.35
CA GLY A 128 0.46 -3.74 17.34
C GLY A 128 0.19 -3.14 18.72
N PRO A 129 1.10 -3.32 19.68
CA PRO A 129 0.93 -2.81 21.03
C PRO A 129 0.72 -1.30 21.06
N ALA A 130 -0.29 -0.82 21.79
CA ALA A 130 -0.63 0.61 21.86
C ALA A 130 0.55 1.49 22.28
N GLN A 131 1.38 1.01 23.23
CA GLN A 131 2.56 1.75 23.66
C GLN A 131 3.61 1.87 22.55
N ALA A 132 3.81 0.83 21.74
CA ALA A 132 4.71 0.88 20.59
C ALA A 132 4.19 1.85 19.52
N PHE A 133 2.88 1.84 19.24
CA PHE A 133 2.23 2.80 18.34
C PHE A 133 2.49 4.24 18.80
N VAL A 134 2.26 4.56 20.07
CA VAL A 134 2.50 5.90 20.62
C VAL A 134 3.98 6.30 20.46
N THR A 135 4.91 5.37 20.66
CA THR A 135 6.35 5.64 20.52
C THR A 135 6.75 5.99 19.09
N VAL A 136 6.14 5.34 18.08
CA VAL A 136 6.46 5.60 16.67
C VAL A 136 5.57 6.66 16.03
N GLN A 137 4.55 7.17 16.73
CA GLN A 137 3.63 8.18 16.20
C GLN A 137 4.35 9.42 15.62
N PRO A 138 5.42 9.98 16.23
CA PRO A 138 6.14 11.10 15.63
C PRO A 138 6.75 10.78 14.25
N LEU A 139 7.09 9.51 13.98
CA LEU A 139 7.60 9.09 12.68
C LEU A 139 6.48 9.10 11.63
N PHE A 140 5.27 8.71 12.03
CA PHE A 140 4.11 8.80 11.13
C PHE A 140 3.80 10.25 10.76
N GLU A 141 3.95 11.21 11.68
CA GLU A 141 3.69 12.64 11.45
C GLU A 141 4.68 13.27 10.46
N ILE A 142 5.90 12.71 10.34
CA ILE A 142 6.89 13.14 9.34
C ILE A 142 6.59 12.53 7.96
N MET A 143 6.16 11.26 7.93
CA MET A 143 5.94 10.52 6.67
C MET A 143 4.50 10.63 6.15
N GLY A 144 3.56 11.11 6.95
CA GLY A 144 2.15 11.10 6.61
C GLY A 144 1.32 12.17 7.30
N GLN A 145 0.07 12.24 6.90
CA GLN A 145 -0.92 13.17 7.48
C GLN A 145 -1.86 12.50 8.49
N LYS A 146 -1.88 11.16 8.52
CA LYS A 146 -2.79 10.40 9.39
C LYS A 146 -2.21 9.04 9.73
N ALA A 147 -2.30 8.65 10.99
CA ALA A 147 -2.08 7.29 11.45
C ALA A 147 -3.29 6.82 12.27
N VAL A 148 -3.75 5.61 11.99
CA VAL A 148 -4.88 5.00 12.70
C VAL A 148 -4.37 3.73 13.39
N HIS A 149 -4.52 3.65 14.71
CA HIS A 149 -4.26 2.42 15.44
C HIS A 149 -5.45 1.47 15.28
N CYS A 150 -5.23 0.36 14.58
CA CYS A 150 -6.26 -0.60 14.19
C CYS A 150 -6.40 -1.76 15.20
N GLY A 151 -5.67 -1.73 16.32
CA GLY A 151 -5.66 -2.78 17.33
C GLY A 151 -4.40 -3.64 17.29
N ASP A 152 -4.55 -4.94 17.56
CA ASP A 152 -3.44 -5.89 17.69
C ASP A 152 -2.64 -6.10 16.39
N ALA A 153 -1.51 -6.79 16.50
CA ALA A 153 -0.64 -7.12 15.38
C ALA A 153 -1.38 -7.82 14.22
N GLY A 154 -1.12 -7.39 13.00
CA GLY A 154 -1.77 -7.82 11.77
C GLY A 154 -3.05 -7.05 11.44
N ASN A 155 -3.58 -6.23 12.36
CA ASN A 155 -4.79 -5.45 12.08
C ASN A 155 -4.52 -4.25 11.16
N GLY A 156 -3.29 -3.75 11.10
CA GLY A 156 -2.88 -2.78 10.09
C GLY A 156 -3.00 -3.38 8.69
N GLN A 157 -2.47 -4.59 8.49
CA GLN A 157 -2.59 -5.32 7.23
C GLN A 157 -4.05 -5.65 6.90
N ALA A 158 -4.84 -6.11 7.88
CA ALA A 158 -6.26 -6.37 7.68
C ALA A 158 -7.03 -5.12 7.23
N ALA A 159 -6.76 -3.96 7.84
CA ALA A 159 -7.35 -2.69 7.42
C ALA A 159 -6.95 -2.31 5.99
N LYS A 160 -5.66 -2.47 5.65
CA LYS A 160 -5.14 -2.21 4.29
C LYS A 160 -5.79 -3.12 3.25
N ILE A 161 -5.89 -4.41 3.54
CA ILE A 161 -6.49 -5.43 2.65
C ILE A 161 -7.96 -5.10 2.37
N CYS A 162 -8.74 -4.80 3.42
CA CYS A 162 -10.14 -4.40 3.26
C CYS A 162 -10.28 -3.10 2.45
N ASN A 163 -9.42 -2.10 2.73
CA ASN A 163 -9.43 -0.85 1.98
C ASN A 163 -9.15 -1.08 0.48
N ASN A 164 -8.14 -1.89 0.15
CA ASN A 164 -7.76 -2.08 -1.25
C ASN A 164 -8.69 -3.04 -2.00
N MET A 165 -9.38 -3.95 -1.30
CA MET A 165 -10.50 -4.71 -1.88
C MET A 165 -11.63 -3.75 -2.30
N ILE A 166 -12.05 -2.83 -1.42
CA ILE A 166 -13.05 -1.81 -1.76
C ILE A 166 -12.55 -0.93 -2.92
N LEU A 167 -11.29 -0.53 -2.91
CA LEU A 167 -10.69 0.28 -3.98
C LEU A 167 -10.77 -0.41 -5.35
N GLY A 168 -10.37 -1.69 -5.42
CA GLY A 168 -10.42 -2.47 -6.66
C GLY A 168 -11.85 -2.66 -7.18
N VAL A 169 -12.78 -3.03 -6.30
CA VAL A 169 -14.20 -3.19 -6.64
C VAL A 169 -14.81 -1.87 -7.13
N THR A 170 -14.57 -0.77 -6.43
CA THR A 170 -15.15 0.53 -6.80
C THR A 170 -14.53 1.10 -8.08
N MET A 171 -13.26 0.83 -8.37
CA MET A 171 -12.65 1.21 -9.66
C MET A 171 -13.32 0.46 -10.81
N ILE A 172 -13.51 -0.85 -10.69
CA ILE A 172 -14.20 -1.64 -11.72
C ILE A 172 -15.62 -1.12 -11.92
N ALA A 173 -16.39 -0.94 -10.84
CA ALA A 173 -17.76 -0.45 -10.92
C ALA A 173 -17.85 0.95 -11.58
N THR A 174 -16.89 1.82 -11.29
CA THR A 174 -16.78 3.15 -11.90
C THR A 174 -16.52 3.04 -13.40
N CYS A 175 -15.57 2.19 -13.81
CA CYS A 175 -15.27 1.96 -15.23
C CYS A 175 -16.47 1.38 -16.01
N GLU A 176 -17.13 0.36 -15.44
CA GLU A 176 -18.33 -0.23 -16.04
C GLU A 176 -19.46 0.80 -16.19
N ALA A 177 -19.63 1.66 -15.19
CA ALA A 177 -20.66 2.70 -15.21
C ALA A 177 -20.38 3.74 -16.31
N PHE A 178 -19.14 4.16 -16.53
CA PHE A 178 -18.77 5.03 -17.66
C PHE A 178 -19.06 4.37 -19.00
N VAL A 179 -18.68 3.11 -19.19
CA VAL A 179 -18.96 2.39 -20.44
C VAL A 179 -20.47 2.24 -20.66
N LEU A 180 -21.24 1.97 -19.61
CA LEU A 180 -22.71 1.91 -19.72
C LEU A 180 -23.31 3.27 -20.09
N ALA A 181 -22.84 4.36 -19.46
CA ALA A 181 -23.26 5.72 -19.74
C ALA A 181 -23.03 6.08 -21.23
N ASP A 182 -21.85 5.79 -21.75
CA ASP A 182 -21.52 5.99 -23.17
C ASP A 182 -22.50 5.24 -24.12
N LYS A 183 -22.80 3.97 -23.78
CA LYS A 183 -23.73 3.15 -24.59
C LYS A 183 -25.17 3.65 -24.52
N LEU A 184 -25.55 4.34 -23.47
CA LEU A 184 -26.85 4.97 -23.28
C LEU A 184 -26.91 6.39 -23.88
N GLY A 185 -25.78 6.93 -24.36
CA GLY A 185 -25.68 8.30 -24.89
C GLY A 185 -25.65 9.38 -23.81
N LEU A 186 -25.30 9.01 -22.55
CA LEU A 186 -25.12 9.97 -21.47
C LEU A 186 -23.69 10.53 -21.53
N ASP A 187 -23.58 11.84 -21.50
CA ASP A 187 -22.30 12.55 -21.47
C ASP A 187 -21.51 12.22 -20.20
N ARG A 188 -20.19 11.99 -20.32
CA ARG A 188 -19.31 11.59 -19.22
C ARG A 188 -19.23 12.64 -18.12
N GLN A 189 -19.20 13.94 -18.48
CA GLN A 189 -19.18 15.01 -17.49
C GLN A 189 -20.50 15.07 -16.72
N ALA A 190 -21.62 14.94 -17.41
CA ALA A 190 -22.94 14.90 -16.77
C ALA A 190 -23.06 13.70 -15.81
N MET A 191 -22.54 12.53 -16.19
CA MET A 191 -22.48 11.36 -15.30
C MET A 191 -21.63 11.64 -14.07
N PHE A 192 -20.44 12.21 -14.24
CA PHE A 192 -19.55 12.56 -13.12
C PHE A 192 -20.23 13.56 -12.17
N ASP A 193 -20.84 14.63 -12.68
CA ASP A 193 -21.49 15.66 -11.88
C ASP A 193 -22.61 15.10 -11.00
N VAL A 194 -23.35 14.11 -11.51
CA VAL A 194 -24.40 13.42 -10.74
C VAL A 194 -23.79 12.48 -9.71
N VAL A 195 -22.91 11.57 -10.12
CA VAL A 195 -22.42 10.48 -9.25
C VAL A 195 -21.52 11.01 -8.15
N SER A 196 -20.68 12.01 -8.44
CA SER A 196 -19.78 12.62 -7.48
C SER A 196 -20.46 13.28 -6.28
N THR A 197 -21.75 13.58 -6.40
CA THR A 197 -22.59 14.21 -5.36
C THR A 197 -23.76 13.35 -4.89
N SER A 198 -23.85 12.12 -5.41
CA SER A 198 -24.95 11.20 -5.12
C SER A 198 -24.46 9.93 -4.41
N SER A 199 -25.36 8.96 -4.21
CA SER A 199 -25.08 7.73 -3.48
C SER A 199 -24.04 6.80 -4.13
N GLY A 200 -23.68 7.02 -5.39
CA GLY A 200 -22.58 6.35 -6.09
C GLY A 200 -21.20 6.93 -5.80
N TYR A 201 -21.08 7.90 -4.91
CA TYR A 201 -19.80 8.49 -4.49
C TYR A 201 -18.78 7.41 -4.10
N SER A 202 -17.57 7.56 -4.64
CA SER A 202 -16.43 6.73 -4.25
C SER A 202 -15.12 7.49 -4.46
N TRP A 203 -14.04 7.06 -3.82
CA TRP A 203 -12.72 7.64 -4.07
C TRP A 203 -12.30 7.47 -5.54
N SER A 204 -12.61 6.33 -6.15
CA SER A 204 -12.34 6.04 -7.55
C SER A 204 -13.05 7.00 -8.50
N MET A 205 -14.27 7.44 -8.17
CA MET A 205 -15.01 8.45 -8.92
C MET A 205 -14.47 9.85 -8.65
N ASN A 206 -14.35 10.24 -7.38
CA ASN A 206 -14.22 11.64 -6.98
C ASN A 206 -12.78 12.17 -6.93
N ALA A 207 -11.79 11.29 -6.67
CA ALA A 207 -10.39 11.66 -6.49
C ALA A 207 -9.45 11.02 -7.52
N TYR A 208 -9.91 10.00 -8.23
CA TYR A 208 -9.06 9.20 -9.13
C TYR A 208 -9.86 8.71 -10.35
N CYS A 209 -10.62 9.61 -10.97
CA CYS A 209 -11.53 9.28 -12.05
C CYS A 209 -10.80 8.57 -13.21
N PRO A 210 -11.29 7.39 -13.67
CA PRO A 210 -10.64 6.66 -14.76
C PRO A 210 -10.89 7.24 -16.17
N ALA A 211 -11.81 8.21 -16.29
CA ALA A 211 -12.14 8.84 -17.57
C ALA A 211 -11.28 10.08 -17.83
N PRO A 212 -10.50 10.12 -18.93
CA PRO A 212 -9.63 11.26 -19.24
C PRO A 212 -10.42 12.58 -19.36
N GLY A 213 -9.89 13.65 -18.76
CA GLY A 213 -10.48 14.99 -18.77
C GLY A 213 -11.71 15.16 -17.90
N ILE A 214 -12.06 14.17 -17.08
CA ILE A 214 -13.24 14.18 -16.21
C ILE A 214 -12.82 14.20 -14.74
N GLY A 215 -13.35 15.15 -13.96
CA GLY A 215 -13.05 15.30 -12.55
C GLY A 215 -11.64 15.84 -12.26
N PRO A 216 -11.08 15.57 -11.05
CA PRO A 216 -9.71 15.94 -10.74
C PRO A 216 -8.70 15.20 -11.58
N GLN A 217 -7.53 15.82 -11.81
CA GLN A 217 -6.43 15.21 -12.55
C GLN A 217 -6.04 13.83 -11.97
N SER A 218 -5.94 12.83 -12.83
CA SER A 218 -5.65 11.46 -12.49
C SER A 218 -4.67 10.84 -13.52
N PRO A 219 -4.16 9.62 -13.30
CA PRO A 219 -3.37 8.90 -14.31
C PRO A 219 -4.06 8.73 -15.66
N ALA A 220 -5.39 8.73 -15.70
CA ALA A 220 -6.15 8.70 -16.97
C ALA A 220 -5.80 9.87 -17.89
N ASP A 221 -5.44 11.02 -17.34
CA ASP A 221 -5.03 12.23 -18.09
C ASP A 221 -3.57 12.17 -18.60
N ASN A 222 -2.84 11.11 -18.26
CA ASN A 222 -1.45 10.89 -18.64
C ASN A 222 -1.26 9.46 -19.17
N ASP A 223 -2.07 9.08 -20.13
CA ASP A 223 -2.02 7.75 -20.79
C ASP A 223 -1.92 6.57 -19.80
N TYR A 224 -2.58 6.70 -18.65
CA TYR A 224 -2.57 5.71 -17.57
C TYR A 224 -1.17 5.32 -17.09
N GLN A 225 -0.22 6.27 -17.11
CA GLN A 225 1.06 6.10 -16.44
C GLN A 225 0.81 5.88 -14.94
N PRO A 226 1.40 4.82 -14.33
CA PRO A 226 0.92 4.35 -13.05
C PRO A 226 1.26 5.29 -11.88
N GLY A 227 0.25 5.81 -11.22
CA GLY A 227 0.29 6.27 -9.85
C GLY A 227 0.18 5.08 -8.87
N PHE A 228 -0.64 4.09 -9.25
CA PHE A 228 -0.74 2.79 -8.60
C PHE A 228 -0.90 1.70 -9.67
N ALA A 229 0.15 0.91 -9.87
CA ALA A 229 0.20 -0.07 -10.95
C ALA A 229 -0.85 -1.18 -10.81
N ALA A 230 -1.38 -1.66 -11.93
CA ALA A 230 -2.38 -2.74 -11.98
C ALA A 230 -1.85 -4.04 -11.32
N GLU A 231 -0.55 -4.34 -11.45
CA GLU A 231 0.08 -5.47 -10.79
C GLU A 231 0.06 -5.35 -9.25
N LEU A 232 0.18 -4.13 -8.72
CA LEU A 232 0.08 -3.89 -7.28
C LEU A 232 -1.36 -4.00 -6.79
N MET A 233 -2.34 -3.55 -7.59
CA MET A 233 -3.76 -3.78 -7.30
C MET A 233 -4.08 -5.29 -7.29
N LEU A 234 -3.62 -6.04 -8.30
CA LEU A 234 -3.78 -7.50 -8.35
C LEU A 234 -3.15 -8.17 -7.13
N LYS A 235 -1.93 -7.78 -6.75
CA LYS A 235 -1.27 -8.28 -5.53
C LYS A 235 -2.15 -8.06 -4.30
N ASP A 236 -2.68 -6.85 -4.12
CA ASP A 236 -3.47 -6.49 -2.95
C ASP A 236 -4.84 -7.21 -2.94
N LEU A 237 -5.46 -7.42 -4.11
CA LEU A 237 -6.65 -8.24 -4.25
C LEU A 237 -6.38 -9.72 -3.95
N ASN A 238 -5.24 -10.27 -4.36
CA ASN A 238 -4.82 -11.61 -3.99
C ASN A 238 -4.67 -11.74 -2.46
N LEU A 239 -4.04 -10.76 -1.80
CA LEU A 239 -3.94 -10.72 -0.34
C LEU A 239 -5.34 -10.71 0.32
N SER A 240 -6.31 -10.00 -0.29
CA SER A 240 -7.68 -9.97 0.23
C SER A 240 -8.38 -11.33 0.15
N GLN A 241 -8.16 -12.09 -0.93
CA GLN A 241 -8.76 -13.42 -1.08
C GLN A 241 -8.09 -14.45 -0.18
N ILE A 242 -6.76 -14.39 0.00
CA ILE A 242 -6.05 -15.22 1.00
C ILE A 242 -6.59 -14.95 2.42
N ALA A 243 -6.79 -13.69 2.76
CA ALA A 243 -7.34 -13.32 4.06
C ALA A 243 -8.81 -13.75 4.23
N ALA A 244 -9.61 -13.65 3.17
CA ALA A 244 -11.02 -14.10 3.17
C ALA A 244 -11.12 -15.60 3.39
N GLU A 245 -10.31 -16.39 2.67
CA GLU A 245 -10.25 -17.85 2.85
C GLU A 245 -9.82 -18.24 4.26
N ALA A 246 -8.76 -17.62 4.78
CA ALA A 246 -8.28 -17.89 6.14
C ALA A 246 -9.28 -17.51 7.25
N ALA A 247 -10.16 -16.55 6.98
CA ALA A 247 -11.19 -16.06 7.91
C ALA A 247 -12.58 -16.69 7.68
N ASP A 248 -12.72 -17.60 6.73
CA ASP A 248 -14.01 -18.18 6.29
C ASP A 248 -15.05 -17.09 5.93
N ALA A 249 -14.59 -16.04 5.22
CA ALA A 249 -15.41 -14.91 4.81
C ALA A 249 -15.75 -15.00 3.32
N ASP A 250 -17.05 -14.94 3.00
CA ASP A 250 -17.50 -14.88 1.61
C ASP A 250 -17.40 -13.46 1.04
N THR A 251 -16.54 -13.27 0.02
CA THR A 251 -16.27 -11.97 -0.61
C THR A 251 -16.39 -12.02 -2.13
N PRO A 252 -17.57 -12.35 -2.69
CA PRO A 252 -17.75 -12.60 -4.12
C PRO A 252 -17.37 -11.41 -5.01
N MET A 253 -17.60 -10.16 -4.58
CA MET A 253 -17.18 -8.98 -5.34
C MET A 253 -15.67 -8.78 -5.31
N GLY A 254 -15.02 -9.08 -4.18
CA GLY A 254 -13.56 -9.08 -4.07
C GLY A 254 -12.93 -10.12 -4.99
N GLN A 255 -13.51 -11.33 -5.04
CA GLN A 255 -13.09 -12.40 -5.94
C GLN A 255 -13.26 -12.00 -7.41
N ALA A 256 -14.41 -11.46 -7.79
CA ALA A 256 -14.66 -11.00 -9.16
C ALA A 256 -13.69 -9.87 -9.57
N ALA A 257 -13.39 -8.94 -8.67
CA ALA A 257 -12.42 -7.89 -8.91
C ALA A 257 -11.01 -8.47 -9.12
N ARG A 258 -10.59 -9.42 -8.30
CA ARG A 258 -9.32 -10.12 -8.43
C ARG A 258 -9.20 -10.80 -9.79
N ASP A 259 -10.20 -11.56 -10.21
CA ASP A 259 -10.20 -12.29 -11.49
C ASP A 259 -10.12 -11.33 -12.69
N LEU A 260 -10.80 -10.19 -12.62
CA LEU A 260 -10.75 -9.16 -13.67
C LEU A 260 -9.36 -8.51 -13.77
N TYR A 261 -8.72 -8.20 -12.64
CA TYR A 261 -7.35 -7.66 -12.62
C TYR A 261 -6.31 -8.72 -13.01
N GLU A 262 -6.49 -9.99 -12.63
CA GLU A 262 -5.62 -11.09 -13.06
C GLU A 262 -5.64 -11.22 -14.59
N SER A 263 -6.82 -11.30 -15.20
CA SER A 263 -6.94 -11.33 -16.66
C SER A 263 -6.34 -10.08 -17.32
N PHE A 264 -6.55 -8.89 -16.74
CA PHE A 264 -5.98 -7.66 -17.28
C PHE A 264 -4.45 -7.64 -17.24
N VAL A 265 -3.85 -8.10 -16.14
CA VAL A 265 -2.39 -8.09 -15.94
C VAL A 265 -1.71 -9.26 -16.67
N GLU A 266 -2.25 -10.47 -16.60
CA GLU A 266 -1.55 -11.68 -17.07
C GLU A 266 -1.87 -12.02 -18.54
N ASP A 267 -3.12 -11.78 -19.00
CA ASP A 267 -3.57 -12.20 -20.32
C ASP A 267 -3.70 -11.04 -21.33
N GLU A 268 -3.72 -9.80 -20.84
CA GLU A 268 -3.93 -8.61 -21.65
C GLU A 268 -2.77 -7.62 -21.53
N ASP A 269 -2.95 -6.35 -21.88
CA ASP A 269 -1.89 -5.33 -21.87
C ASP A 269 -1.95 -4.42 -20.62
N GLY A 270 -2.13 -5.03 -19.44
CA GLY A 270 -2.26 -4.33 -18.16
C GLY A 270 -0.95 -4.06 -17.43
N LYS A 271 0.11 -4.82 -17.73
CA LYS A 271 1.42 -4.65 -17.07
C LYS A 271 2.01 -3.25 -17.32
N GLY A 272 2.46 -2.61 -16.24
CA GLY A 272 3.03 -1.26 -16.30
C GLY A 272 2.01 -0.14 -16.50
N LYS A 273 0.70 -0.44 -16.50
CA LYS A 273 -0.37 0.55 -16.52
C LYS A 273 -0.93 0.82 -15.14
N ASP A 274 -1.55 1.99 -14.99
CA ASP A 274 -2.30 2.31 -13.80
C ASP A 274 -3.53 1.39 -13.65
N PHE A 275 -3.92 1.09 -12.42
CA PHE A 275 -5.08 0.23 -12.15
C PHE A 275 -6.39 0.80 -12.69
N SER A 276 -6.47 2.13 -12.93
CA SER A 276 -7.62 2.80 -13.57
C SER A 276 -7.72 2.52 -15.08
N ALA A 277 -6.70 1.93 -15.72
CA ALA A 277 -6.73 1.52 -17.13
C ALA A 277 -7.73 0.37 -17.40
N MET A 278 -8.47 -0.05 -16.40
CA MET A 278 -9.68 -0.87 -16.58
C MET A 278 -10.73 -0.19 -17.47
N LEU A 279 -10.80 1.15 -17.52
CA LEU A 279 -11.77 1.84 -18.38
C LEU A 279 -11.53 1.53 -19.87
N PRO A 280 -10.36 1.83 -20.49
CA PRO A 280 -10.11 1.49 -21.89
C PRO A 280 -10.20 -0.02 -22.17
N ARG A 281 -9.89 -0.87 -21.20
CA ARG A 281 -10.11 -2.32 -21.33
C ARG A 281 -11.60 -2.64 -21.55
N PHE A 282 -12.52 -2.06 -20.77
CA PHE A 282 -13.95 -2.30 -20.90
C PHE A 282 -14.55 -1.64 -22.15
N GLU A 283 -14.01 -0.50 -22.63
CA GLU A 283 -14.41 0.14 -23.85
C GLU A 283 -14.18 -0.74 -25.10
N THR A 284 -13.10 -1.51 -25.11
CA THR A 284 -12.72 -2.39 -26.23
C THR A 284 -13.44 -3.73 -26.20
N ARG A 285 -13.94 -4.18 -25.05
CA ARG A 285 -14.65 -5.46 -24.91
C ARG A 285 -16.05 -5.38 -25.52
N ARG A 286 -16.36 -6.31 -26.44
CA ARG A 286 -17.73 -6.57 -26.87
C ARG A 286 -18.36 -7.60 -25.93
N ARG A 287 -19.65 -7.46 -25.61
CA ARG A 287 -20.39 -8.54 -24.94
C ARG A 287 -20.28 -9.81 -25.80
N SER A 288 -19.72 -10.86 -25.21
CA SER A 288 -19.75 -12.22 -25.76
C SER A 288 -21.15 -12.82 -25.65
#